data_3d1104526c892904467b4ee300b61ded
#
_entry.id   3d1104526c892904467b4ee300b61ded
#
_cell.length_a   1.000
_cell.length_b   1.000
_cell.length_c   1.000
_cell.angle_alpha   90.00
_cell.angle_beta   90.00
_cell.angle_gamma   90.00
#
_symmetry.space_group_name_H-M   'P 1'
#
loop_
_entity.id
_entity.type
_entity.pdbx_description
1 polymer ?
#
loop_
_entity_poly.entity_id
_entity_poly.type
_entity_poly.pdbx_seq_one_letter_code
_entity_poly.pdbx_strand_id
1 'polypeptide(L)'
;MFTGIIQATGEIVSLENRGDALTMRMKSPGFFKNSKLGDSIANNGVCLSVESCTDDEATFCLMHQTVVNTSFQQSKVGDLVNLEYPCRADSFMGGHFVMGH
;
A
#
# COMPACT_ATOMS: atom_id res chain seq x y z
N MET A 1 10.32 -1.72 7.91
CA MET A 1 9.93 -3.04 8.42
C MET A 1 8.43 -3.09 8.67
N PHE A 2 7.82 -4.21 8.32
CA PHE A 2 6.40 -4.43 8.56
C PHE A 2 6.22 -5.46 9.68
N THR A 3 5.22 -5.25 10.51
CA THR A 3 4.96 -6.15 11.64
C THR A 3 4.10 -7.33 11.27
N GLY A 4 3.44 -7.27 10.13
CA GLY A 4 2.43 -8.24 9.76
C GLY A 4 1.06 -7.98 10.38
N ILE A 5 0.95 -6.90 11.13
CA ILE A 5 -0.32 -6.53 11.76
C ILE A 5 -1.08 -5.61 10.81
N ILE A 6 -2.26 -6.06 10.39
CA ILE A 6 -3.08 -5.31 9.47
C ILE A 6 -3.74 -4.15 10.21
N GLN A 7 -3.54 -2.94 9.69
CA GLN A 7 -4.04 -1.73 10.34
C GLN A 7 -5.35 -1.25 9.75
N ALA A 8 -5.63 -1.59 8.50
CA ALA A 8 -6.86 -1.19 7.84
C ALA A 8 -7.11 -2.07 6.64
N THR A 9 -8.33 -1.98 6.12
CA THR A 9 -8.70 -2.62 4.87
C THR A 9 -9.05 -1.53 3.89
N GLY A 10 -8.48 -1.61 2.70
CA GLY A 10 -8.80 -0.70 1.62
C GLY A 10 -9.61 -1.40 0.54
N GLU A 11 -10.24 -0.62 -0.30
CA GLU A 11 -10.99 -1.11 -1.44
C GLU A 11 -10.37 -0.57 -2.72
N ILE A 12 -10.13 -1.45 -3.68
CA ILE A 12 -9.64 -1.03 -5.00
C ILE A 12 -10.80 -0.34 -5.71
N VAL A 13 -10.63 0.95 -6.01
CA VAL A 13 -11.68 1.73 -6.67
C VAL A 13 -11.40 1.96 -8.14
N SER A 14 -10.15 1.82 -8.57
CA SER A 14 -9.85 1.85 -10.00
C SER A 14 -8.55 1.10 -10.30
N LEU A 15 -8.47 0.55 -11.49
CA LEU A 15 -7.30 -0.12 -12.02
C LEU A 15 -7.13 0.35 -13.45
N GLU A 16 -5.94 0.83 -13.79
CA GLU A 16 -5.69 1.37 -15.11
C GLU A 16 -4.34 0.86 -15.61
N ASN A 17 -4.35 0.16 -16.73
CA ASN A 17 -3.12 -0.28 -17.37
C ASN A 17 -2.50 0.87 -18.14
N ARG A 18 -1.20 1.07 -17.95
CA ARG A 18 -0.44 2.11 -18.64
C ARG A 18 0.84 1.49 -19.17
N GLY A 19 0.74 0.78 -20.29
CA GLY A 19 1.90 0.10 -20.87
C GLY A 19 2.39 -1.00 -19.94
N ASP A 20 3.60 -0.83 -19.40
CA ASP A 20 4.22 -1.84 -18.54
C ASP A 20 3.85 -1.66 -17.07
N ALA A 21 2.93 -0.78 -16.75
CA ALA A 21 2.58 -0.49 -15.37
C ALA A 21 1.08 -0.53 -15.18
N LEU A 22 0.67 -0.80 -13.94
CA LEU A 22 -0.70 -0.78 -13.51
C LEU A 22 -0.85 0.30 -12.44
N THR A 23 -1.75 1.25 -12.65
CA THR A 23 -2.08 2.24 -11.64
C THR A 23 -3.29 1.75 -10.86
N MET A 24 -3.14 1.63 -9.55
CA MET A 24 -4.19 1.15 -8.67
C MET A 24 -4.58 2.27 -7.70
N ARG A 25 -5.87 2.61 -7.67
CA ARG A 25 -6.38 3.56 -6.69
C ARG A 25 -7.07 2.80 -5.57
N MET A 26 -6.67 3.10 -4.35
CA MET A 26 -7.14 2.43 -3.15
C MET A 26 -7.89 3.44 -2.29
N LYS A 27 -9.05 3.03 -1.76
CA LYS A 27 -9.83 3.85 -0.84
C LYS A 27 -9.85 3.21 0.53
N SER A 28 -9.51 3.99 1.55
CA SER A 28 -9.61 3.58 2.94
C SER A 28 -9.80 4.86 3.76
N PRO A 29 -11.04 5.16 4.18
CA PRO A 29 -11.34 6.45 4.80
C PRO A 29 -10.41 6.80 5.95
N GLY A 30 -9.76 7.97 5.87
CA GLY A 30 -8.87 8.48 6.90
C GLY A 30 -7.52 7.80 7.00
N PHE A 31 -7.32 6.66 6.36
CA PHE A 31 -6.08 5.89 6.52
C PHE A 31 -4.88 6.62 5.94
N PHE A 32 -5.08 7.32 4.83
CA PHE A 32 -3.98 7.98 4.13
C PHE A 32 -3.74 9.42 4.58
N LYS A 33 -4.39 9.84 5.66
CA LYS A 33 -4.35 11.22 6.14
C LYS A 33 -2.94 11.73 6.35
N ASN A 34 -2.05 10.88 6.88
CA ASN A 34 -0.67 11.24 7.15
C ASN A 34 0.31 10.68 6.14
N SER A 35 -0.21 10.13 5.05
CA SER A 35 0.64 9.60 3.98
C SER A 35 1.10 10.73 3.06
N LYS A 36 2.22 10.53 2.42
CA LYS A 36 2.75 11.46 1.44
C LYS A 36 3.42 10.69 0.32
N LEU A 37 3.69 11.41 -0.74
CA LEU A 37 4.32 10.86 -1.92
C LEU A 37 5.58 10.09 -1.56
N GLY A 38 5.71 8.90 -2.06
CA GLY A 38 6.88 8.06 -1.83
C GLY A 38 6.81 7.19 -0.59
N ASP A 39 5.81 7.38 0.27
CA ASP A 39 5.65 6.51 1.43
C ASP A 39 5.41 5.07 0.99
N SER A 40 5.95 4.12 1.75
CA SER A 40 5.74 2.69 1.51
C SER A 40 4.59 2.19 2.34
N ILE A 41 3.68 1.46 1.72
CA ILE A 41 2.54 0.83 2.41
C ILE A 41 2.43 -0.59 1.92
N ALA A 42 2.30 -1.53 2.84
CA ALA A 42 2.09 -2.93 2.47
C ALA A 42 0.62 -3.12 2.07
N ASN A 43 0.42 -3.64 0.89
CA ASN A 43 -0.89 -3.97 0.34
C ASN A 43 -0.96 -5.48 0.19
N ASN A 44 -1.72 -6.16 1.03
CA ASN A 44 -1.72 -7.63 1.10
C ASN A 44 -0.29 -8.18 1.22
N GLY A 45 0.55 -7.49 2.00
CA GLY A 45 1.93 -7.91 2.20
C GLY A 45 2.90 -7.45 1.13
N VAL A 46 2.43 -6.80 0.08
CA VAL A 46 3.29 -6.29 -1.00
C VAL A 46 3.60 -4.83 -0.73
N CYS A 47 4.87 -4.49 -0.62
CA CYS A 47 5.29 -3.11 -0.35
C CYS A 47 5.16 -2.27 -1.61
N LEU A 48 4.31 -1.27 -1.57
CA LEU A 48 4.08 -0.37 -2.69
C LEU A 48 4.29 1.07 -2.26
N SER A 49 4.78 1.90 -3.19
CA SER A 49 5.02 3.30 -2.92
C SER A 49 3.82 4.15 -3.34
N VAL A 50 3.46 5.10 -2.50
CA VAL A 50 2.37 6.03 -2.78
C VAL A 50 2.79 6.98 -3.91
N GLU A 51 1.99 7.02 -4.97
CA GLU A 51 2.21 7.91 -6.09
C GLU A 51 1.48 9.23 -5.90
N SER A 52 0.29 9.17 -5.33
CA SER A 52 -0.47 10.35 -4.93
C SER A 52 -1.47 9.93 -3.86
N CYS A 53 -1.92 10.88 -3.05
CA CYS A 53 -2.89 10.55 -2.02
C CYS A 53 -3.69 11.77 -1.57
N THR A 54 -4.88 11.47 -1.04
CA THR A 54 -5.69 12.38 -0.26
C THR A 54 -5.85 11.73 1.11
N ASP A 55 -6.72 12.28 1.96
CA ASP A 55 -6.96 11.67 3.28
C ASP A 55 -7.54 10.26 3.17
N ASP A 56 -8.35 10.03 2.15
CA ASP A 56 -9.14 8.80 2.02
C ASP A 56 -8.69 7.87 0.91
N GLU A 57 -7.86 8.32 0.00
CA GLU A 57 -7.47 7.53 -1.16
C GLU A 57 -5.98 7.69 -1.45
N ALA A 58 -5.40 6.67 -2.04
CA ALA A 58 -4.03 6.72 -2.53
C ALA A 58 -3.94 5.97 -3.84
N THR A 59 -3.02 6.41 -4.70
CA THR A 59 -2.70 5.67 -5.92
C THR A 59 -1.33 5.05 -5.78
N PHE A 60 -1.22 3.84 -6.32
CA PHE A 60 0.02 3.09 -6.36
C PHE A 60 0.30 2.69 -7.80
N CYS A 61 1.56 2.75 -8.19
CA CYS A 61 1.97 2.31 -9.51
C CYS A 61 2.71 0.97 -9.36
N LEU A 62 2.18 -0.08 -9.98
CA LEU A 62 2.78 -1.41 -9.93
C LEU A 62 3.39 -1.71 -11.28
N MET A 63 4.68 -2.00 -11.29
CA MET A 63 5.34 -2.43 -12.51
C MET A 63 4.84 -3.83 -12.88
N HIS A 64 4.91 -4.14 -14.18
CA HIS A 64 4.42 -5.42 -14.70
C HIS A 64 4.94 -6.62 -13.91
N GLN A 65 6.24 -6.62 -13.57
CA GLN A 65 6.84 -7.74 -12.85
C GLN A 65 6.22 -7.91 -11.47
N THR A 66 5.90 -6.80 -10.79
CA THR A 66 5.21 -6.86 -9.50
C THR A 66 3.81 -7.43 -9.66
N VAL A 67 3.12 -7.03 -10.71
CA VAL A 67 1.74 -7.52 -10.95
C VAL A 67 1.75 -9.03 -11.15
N VAL A 68 2.63 -9.54 -12.03
CA VAL A 68 2.61 -10.97 -12.36
C VAL A 68 3.16 -11.85 -11.23
N ASN A 69 3.95 -11.29 -10.33
CA ASN A 69 4.56 -12.05 -9.24
C ASN A 69 3.77 -11.96 -7.94
N THR A 70 2.61 -11.32 -7.95
CA THR A 70 1.80 -11.14 -6.75
C THR A 70 0.35 -11.46 -7.04
N SER A 71 -0.48 -11.45 -6.00
CA SER A 71 -1.92 -11.66 -6.16
C SER A 71 -2.61 -10.53 -6.93
N PHE A 72 -1.91 -9.43 -7.18
CA PHE A 72 -2.50 -8.31 -7.91
C PHE A 72 -2.77 -8.63 -9.38
N GLN A 73 -2.19 -9.70 -9.90
CA GLN A 73 -2.51 -10.16 -11.24
C GLN A 73 -3.99 -10.46 -11.40
N GLN A 74 -4.65 -10.88 -10.34
CA GLN A 74 -6.06 -11.24 -10.35
C GLN A 74 -6.95 -10.19 -9.70
N SER A 75 -6.40 -9.01 -9.42
CA SER A 75 -7.14 -7.95 -8.74
C SER A 75 -8.18 -7.33 -9.65
N LYS A 76 -9.27 -6.89 -9.05
CA LYS A 76 -10.33 -6.18 -9.76
C LYS A 76 -10.92 -5.12 -8.86
N VAL A 77 -11.61 -4.16 -9.47
CA VAL A 77 -12.31 -3.11 -8.75
C VAL A 77 -13.32 -3.74 -7.79
N GLY A 78 -13.32 -3.25 -6.55
CA GLY A 78 -14.16 -3.79 -5.49
C GLY A 78 -13.44 -4.74 -4.57
N ASP A 79 -12.26 -5.24 -4.96
CA ASP A 79 -11.51 -6.14 -4.09
C ASP A 79 -11.03 -5.41 -2.84
N LEU A 80 -11.01 -6.13 -1.71
CA LEU A 80 -10.51 -5.62 -0.45
C LEU A 80 -9.04 -6.00 -0.29
N VAL A 81 -8.27 -5.07 0.25
CA VAL A 81 -6.82 -5.22 0.39
C VAL A 81 -6.44 -4.84 1.81
N ASN A 82 -5.65 -5.70 2.45
CA ASN A 82 -5.13 -5.42 3.79
C ASN A 82 -3.99 -4.42 3.69
N LEU A 83 -4.05 -3.37 4.52
CA LEU A 83 -3.10 -2.26 4.50
C LEU A 83 -2.33 -2.19 5.80
N GLU A 84 -1.04 -1.90 5.68
CA GLU A 84 -0.18 -1.75 6.83
C GLU A 84 0.92 -0.73 6.51
N TYR A 85 1.12 0.23 7.43
CA TYR A 85 2.29 1.11 7.36
C TYR A 85 3.51 0.37 7.89
N PRO A 86 4.71 0.69 7.39
CA PRO A 86 5.92 0.14 7.97
C PRO A 86 6.16 0.72 9.36
N CYS A 87 6.88 -0.02 10.19
CA CYS A 87 7.37 0.51 11.44
C CYS A 87 8.44 1.55 11.15
N ARG A 88 8.35 2.70 11.77
CA ARG A 88 9.32 3.77 11.59
C ARG A 88 10.53 3.51 12.47
N ALA A 89 11.68 3.98 12.01
CA ALA A 89 12.92 3.81 12.78
C ALA A 89 12.86 4.52 14.14
N ASP A 90 12.06 5.58 14.25
CA ASP A 90 11.90 6.34 15.48
C ASP A 90 10.73 5.86 16.34
N SER A 91 10.08 4.77 15.96
CA SER A 91 8.98 4.19 16.71
C SER A 91 9.51 3.13 17.67
N PHE A 92 8.82 2.95 18.78
CA PHE A 92 9.19 1.93 19.75
C PHE A 92 8.22 0.79 19.75
N MET A 93 8.77 -0.41 19.70
CA MET A 93 8.02 -1.65 19.83
C MET A 93 8.54 -2.32 21.08
N GLY A 94 7.92 -2.01 22.21
CA GLY A 94 8.38 -2.54 23.49
C GLY A 94 9.73 -1.99 23.90
N GLY A 95 10.04 -0.76 23.52
CA GLY A 95 11.27 -0.11 23.89
C GLY A 95 12.45 -0.40 22.97
N HIS A 96 12.22 -1.06 21.86
CA HIS A 96 13.26 -1.39 20.92
C HIS A 96 13.11 -0.62 19.62
N PHE A 97 14.24 -0.31 19.01
CA PHE A 97 14.22 0.21 17.68
C PHE A 97 13.84 -0.87 16.70
N VAL A 98 13.06 -0.47 15.71
CA VAL A 98 12.73 -1.33 14.59
C VAL A 98 13.46 -0.76 13.38
N MET A 99 14.33 -1.56 12.78
CA MET A 99 15.08 -1.15 11.62
C MET A 99 14.17 -1.14 10.40
N GLY A 100 14.50 -0.32 9.43
CA GLY A 100 13.76 -0.27 8.18
C GLY A 100 13.80 -1.60 7.44
N HIS A 101 12.86 -1.76 6.56
CA HIS A 101 12.75 -2.99 5.75
C HIS A 101 13.66 -2.96 4.54
#